data_a34c543813dd266c0d7cba2f82338722
#
_entry.id   a34c543813dd266c0d7cba2f82338722
#
_cell.length_a   1.000
_cell.length_b   1.000
_cell.length_c   1.000
_cell.angle_alpha   90.00
_cell.angle_beta   90.00
_cell.angle_gamma   90.00
#
_symmetry.space_group_name_H-M   'P 1'
#
loop_
_entity.id
_entity.type
_entity.pdbx_description
1 polymer ?
#
loop_
_entity_poly.entity_id
_entity_poly.type
_entity_poly.pdbx_seq_one_letter_code
_entity_poly.pdbx_strand_id
1 'polypeptide(L)'
;MTTTEKAAIQAMFADVSGKPLKMAENKPRLSLVPYEVKSALASVYAYGAQKYHRDSWRSITAEQAKAFMADAAERHLSLHNSGEIIDPESGLPHLAQAAWNCLTLLVLTGE
;
A
#
# COMPACT_ATOMS: atom_id res chain seq x y z
N MET A 1 -8.40 -3.94 15.16
CA MET A 1 -8.18 -2.52 15.52
C MET A 1 -8.64 -2.27 16.94
N THR A 2 -7.87 -1.55 17.72
CA THR A 2 -8.23 -1.17 19.09
C THR A 2 -9.30 -0.07 19.08
N THR A 3 -9.97 0.12 20.23
CA THR A 3 -10.95 1.23 20.39
C THR A 3 -10.27 2.59 20.17
N THR A 4 -9.03 2.74 20.65
CA THR A 4 -8.26 4.00 20.48
C THR A 4 -7.95 4.26 19.00
N GLU A 5 -7.55 3.23 18.26
CA GLU A 5 -7.30 3.35 16.82
C GLU A 5 -8.55 3.72 16.05
N LYS A 6 -9.70 3.09 16.37
CA LYS A 6 -10.99 3.43 15.76
C LYS A 6 -11.38 4.87 16.03
N ALA A 7 -11.21 5.34 17.27
CA ALA A 7 -11.51 6.71 17.64
C ALA A 7 -10.64 7.71 16.89
N ALA A 8 -9.34 7.41 16.73
CA ALA A 8 -8.43 8.26 15.97
C ALA A 8 -8.84 8.35 14.49
N ILE A 9 -9.22 7.22 13.89
CA ILE A 9 -9.68 7.21 12.50
C ILE A 9 -10.97 8.01 12.35
N GLN A 10 -11.93 7.83 13.26
CA GLN A 10 -13.17 8.61 13.23
C GLN A 10 -12.95 10.11 13.38
N ALA A 11 -12.03 10.51 14.25
CA ALA A 11 -11.68 11.91 14.43
C ALA A 11 -11.16 12.57 13.14
N MET A 12 -10.50 11.79 12.27
CA MET A 12 -10.00 12.27 10.98
C MET A 12 -11.13 12.64 10.01
N PHE A 13 -12.34 12.14 10.25
CA PHE A 13 -13.52 12.38 9.40
C PHE A 13 -14.55 13.29 10.06
N ALA A 14 -14.17 14.00 11.11
CA ALA A 14 -15.05 14.92 11.82
C ALA A 14 -14.84 16.35 11.33
N ASP A 15 -15.90 17.16 11.41
CA ASP A 15 -15.79 18.61 11.20
C ASP A 15 -15.22 19.30 12.46
N VAL A 16 -15.10 20.62 12.42
CA VAL A 16 -14.54 21.39 13.54
C VAL A 16 -15.39 21.34 14.81
N SER A 17 -16.66 20.92 14.72
CA SER A 17 -17.54 20.75 15.88
C SER A 17 -17.47 19.33 16.45
N GLY A 18 -16.71 18.45 15.83
CA GLY A 18 -16.59 17.04 16.21
C GLY A 18 -17.65 16.14 15.62
N LYS A 19 -18.52 16.65 14.77
CA LYS A 19 -19.56 15.85 14.10
C LYS A 19 -19.03 15.25 12.81
N PRO A 20 -19.35 13.97 12.50
CA PRO A 20 -18.95 13.37 11.23
C PRO A 20 -19.50 14.17 10.05
N LEU A 21 -18.66 14.37 9.04
CA LEU A 21 -19.09 14.98 7.78
C LEU A 21 -19.83 13.94 6.97
N LYS A 22 -21.13 14.20 6.67
CA LYS A 22 -21.97 13.24 5.93
C LYS A 22 -21.38 12.83 4.59
N MET A 23 -20.74 13.75 3.88
CA MET A 23 -20.12 13.48 2.58
C MET A 23 -18.89 12.58 2.67
N ALA A 24 -18.27 12.49 3.85
CA ALA A 24 -17.07 11.67 4.07
C ALA A 24 -17.38 10.29 4.66
N GLU A 25 -18.60 10.07 5.16
CA GLU A 25 -18.95 8.84 5.90
C GLU A 25 -18.66 7.55 5.14
N ASN A 26 -18.93 7.53 3.83
CA ASN A 26 -18.84 6.33 3.02
C ASN A 26 -17.80 6.45 1.90
N LYS A 27 -16.98 7.47 1.93
CA LYS A 27 -16.00 7.72 0.85
C LYS A 27 -14.61 7.93 1.42
N PRO A 28 -13.61 7.19 0.93
CA PRO A 28 -12.23 7.42 1.35
C PRO A 28 -11.79 8.83 0.97
N ARG A 29 -11.13 9.50 1.92
CA ARG A 29 -10.52 10.81 1.66
C ARG A 29 -9.07 10.59 1.21
N LEU A 30 -8.90 10.47 -0.09
CA LEU A 30 -7.60 10.15 -0.69
C LEU A 30 -6.52 11.18 -0.36
N SER A 31 -6.92 12.44 -0.14
CA SER A 31 -6.00 13.51 0.23
C SER A 31 -5.35 13.33 1.62
N LEU A 32 -5.89 12.43 2.44
CA LEU A 32 -5.29 12.12 3.74
C LEU A 32 -4.02 11.29 3.62
N VAL A 33 -3.82 10.62 2.48
CA VAL A 33 -2.56 9.89 2.23
C VAL A 33 -1.50 10.92 1.85
N PRO A 34 -0.42 11.05 2.66
CA PRO A 34 0.60 12.06 2.38
C PRO A 34 1.40 11.75 1.13
N TYR A 35 1.98 12.80 0.56
CA TYR A 35 2.79 12.69 -0.66
C TYR A 35 3.90 11.65 -0.53
N GLU A 36 4.56 11.59 0.62
CA GLU A 36 5.68 10.66 0.85
C GLU A 36 5.25 9.20 0.67
N VAL A 37 4.05 8.86 1.13
CA VAL A 37 3.49 7.50 0.99
C VAL A 37 3.12 7.23 -0.47
N LYS A 38 2.45 8.18 -1.11
CA LYS A 38 2.10 8.07 -2.53
C LYS A 38 3.34 7.94 -3.40
N SER A 39 4.37 8.76 -3.11
CA SER A 39 5.62 8.75 -3.86
C SER A 39 6.36 7.42 -3.74
N ALA A 40 6.41 6.85 -2.54
CA ALA A 40 7.03 5.55 -2.31
C ALA A 40 6.34 4.45 -3.14
N LEU A 41 5.01 4.41 -3.10
CA LEU A 41 4.24 3.43 -3.89
C LEU A 41 4.36 3.69 -5.39
N ALA A 42 4.30 4.94 -5.81
CA ALA A 42 4.43 5.32 -7.22
C ALA A 42 5.77 4.87 -7.79
N SER A 43 6.83 4.91 -7.00
CA SER A 43 8.16 4.45 -7.42
C SER A 43 8.17 2.96 -7.74
N VAL A 44 7.44 2.15 -6.97
CA VAL A 44 7.33 0.71 -7.22
C VAL A 44 6.52 0.45 -8.50
N TYR A 45 5.40 1.17 -8.68
CA TYR A 45 4.62 1.09 -9.92
C TYR A 45 5.45 1.51 -11.14
N ALA A 46 6.25 2.57 -11.00
CA ALA A 46 7.11 3.06 -12.08
C ALA A 46 8.17 2.03 -12.47
N TYR A 47 8.78 1.37 -11.49
CA TYR A 47 9.73 0.30 -11.73
C TYR A 47 9.10 -0.85 -12.53
N GLY A 48 7.92 -1.28 -12.14
CA GLY A 48 7.18 -2.32 -12.86
C GLY A 48 6.78 -1.90 -14.27
N ALA A 49 6.32 -0.65 -14.44
CA ALA A 49 5.95 -0.11 -15.75
C ALA A 49 7.15 -0.01 -16.69
N GLN A 50 8.32 0.32 -16.17
CA GLN A 50 9.56 0.40 -16.96
C GLN A 50 10.05 -0.99 -17.36
N LYS A 51 9.94 -1.97 -16.47
CA LYS A 51 10.38 -3.35 -16.70
C LYS A 51 9.48 -4.08 -17.70
N TYR A 52 8.18 -3.81 -17.66
CA TYR A 52 7.16 -4.45 -18.49
C TYR A 52 6.40 -3.39 -19.30
N HIS A 53 5.27 -2.90 -18.77
CA HIS A 53 4.50 -1.79 -19.30
C HIS A 53 3.54 -1.27 -18.23
N ARG A 54 3.00 -0.10 -18.45
CA ARG A 54 2.03 0.50 -17.52
C ARG A 54 0.86 -0.45 -17.28
N ASP A 55 0.47 -0.59 -16.02
CA ASP A 55 -0.65 -1.42 -15.58
C ASP A 55 -0.50 -2.92 -15.88
N SER A 56 0.72 -3.40 -16.20
CA SER A 56 0.97 -4.82 -16.46
C SER A 56 0.57 -5.72 -15.28
N TRP A 57 0.64 -5.20 -14.05
CA TRP A 57 0.25 -5.94 -12.85
C TRP A 57 -1.23 -6.34 -12.85
N ARG A 58 -2.08 -5.64 -13.61
CA ARG A 58 -3.51 -5.98 -13.69
C ARG A 58 -3.79 -7.32 -14.35
N SER A 59 -2.83 -7.85 -15.10
CA SER A 59 -2.95 -9.16 -15.73
C SER A 59 -2.61 -10.32 -14.80
N ILE A 60 -2.10 -10.04 -13.59
CA ILE A 60 -1.83 -11.07 -12.59
C ILE A 60 -3.16 -11.59 -12.07
N THR A 61 -3.36 -12.91 -12.13
CA THR A 61 -4.59 -13.52 -11.62
C THR A 61 -4.59 -13.50 -10.09
N ALA A 62 -5.80 -13.56 -9.49
CA ALA A 62 -5.92 -13.67 -8.04
C ALA A 62 -5.14 -14.86 -7.49
N GLU A 63 -5.16 -15.98 -8.18
CA GLU A 63 -4.44 -17.19 -7.78
C GLU A 63 -2.93 -16.99 -7.80
N GLN A 64 -2.39 -16.36 -8.86
CA GLN A 64 -0.98 -16.01 -8.94
C GLN A 64 -0.58 -15.03 -7.85
N ALA A 65 -1.42 -14.03 -7.59
CA ALA A 65 -1.17 -13.05 -6.55
C ALA A 65 -1.08 -13.73 -5.17
N LYS A 66 -2.01 -14.62 -4.86
CA LYS A 66 -2.00 -15.38 -3.59
C LYS A 66 -0.76 -16.27 -3.46
N ALA A 67 -0.28 -16.82 -4.57
CA ALA A 67 0.88 -17.72 -4.55
C ALA A 67 2.19 -16.98 -4.30
N PHE A 68 2.34 -15.74 -4.80
CA PHE A 68 3.65 -15.08 -4.83
C PHE A 68 3.75 -13.79 -4.03
N MET A 69 2.67 -13.01 -3.93
CA MET A 69 2.80 -11.64 -3.42
C MET A 69 2.94 -11.56 -1.91
N ALA A 70 2.27 -12.44 -1.16
CA ALA A 70 2.45 -12.50 0.29
C ALA A 70 3.90 -12.88 0.65
N ASP A 71 4.43 -13.89 -0.04
CA ASP A 71 5.84 -14.30 0.15
C ASP A 71 6.81 -13.19 -0.22
N ALA A 72 6.54 -12.48 -1.31
CA ALA A 72 7.36 -11.34 -1.70
C ALA A 72 7.35 -10.23 -0.65
N ALA A 73 6.17 -9.93 -0.08
CA ALA A 73 6.05 -8.95 0.99
C ALA A 73 6.86 -9.36 2.21
N GLU A 74 6.76 -10.62 2.63
CA GLU A 74 7.51 -11.14 3.77
C GLU A 74 9.02 -11.10 3.52
N ARG A 75 9.46 -11.45 2.30
CA ARG A 75 10.87 -11.42 1.93
C ARG A 75 11.43 -9.99 2.03
N HIS A 76 10.72 -9.00 1.49
CA HIS A 76 11.15 -7.61 1.57
C HIS A 76 11.19 -7.11 3.02
N LEU A 77 10.21 -7.46 3.84
CA LEU A 77 10.21 -7.11 5.26
C LEU A 77 11.38 -7.76 5.99
N SER A 78 11.66 -9.03 5.71
CA SER A 78 12.77 -9.75 6.34
C SER A 78 14.13 -9.13 5.97
N LEU A 79 14.32 -8.76 4.71
CA LEU A 79 15.54 -8.11 4.25
C LEU A 79 15.71 -6.74 4.89
N HIS A 80 14.64 -5.96 4.99
CA HIS A 80 14.67 -4.69 5.71
C HIS A 80 15.10 -4.90 7.17
N ASN A 81 14.49 -5.87 7.85
CA ASN A 81 14.76 -6.15 9.25
C ASN A 81 16.19 -6.66 9.48
N SER A 82 16.79 -7.26 8.47
CA SER A 82 18.19 -7.70 8.55
C SER A 82 19.19 -6.56 8.29
N GLY A 83 18.71 -5.38 7.94
CA GLY A 83 19.55 -4.19 7.71
C GLY A 83 19.69 -3.79 6.24
N GLU A 84 19.16 -4.57 5.30
CA GLU A 84 19.16 -4.19 3.89
C GLU A 84 17.96 -3.28 3.59
N ILE A 85 18.20 -1.99 3.67
CA ILE A 85 17.12 -0.98 3.53
C ILE A 85 16.69 -0.83 2.07
N ILE A 86 17.66 -0.75 1.17
CA ILE A 86 17.44 -0.59 -0.27
C ILE A 86 17.70 -1.92 -0.96
N ASP A 87 16.74 -2.33 -1.79
CA ASP A 87 16.89 -3.51 -2.63
C ASP A 87 17.89 -3.21 -3.75
N PRO A 88 19.01 -3.94 -3.82
CA PRO A 88 20.01 -3.68 -4.88
C PRO A 88 19.49 -3.98 -6.28
N GLU A 89 18.49 -4.82 -6.45
CA GLU A 89 17.91 -5.15 -7.75
C GLU A 89 17.10 -3.97 -8.32
N SER A 90 16.23 -3.37 -7.52
CA SER A 90 15.35 -2.29 -7.97
C SER A 90 15.87 -0.91 -7.65
N GLY A 91 16.76 -0.78 -6.67
CA GLY A 91 17.18 0.50 -6.13
C GLY A 91 16.14 1.16 -5.25
N LEU A 92 15.09 0.43 -4.86
CA LEU A 92 13.97 0.95 -4.08
C LEU A 92 13.99 0.40 -2.66
N PRO A 93 13.40 1.14 -1.69
CA PRO A 93 13.29 0.62 -0.33
C PRO A 93 12.50 -0.69 -0.28
N HIS A 94 12.99 -1.65 0.48
CA HIS A 94 12.26 -2.91 0.70
C HIS A 94 10.88 -2.66 1.30
N LEU A 95 10.74 -1.67 2.20
CA LEU A 95 9.44 -1.35 2.81
C LEU A 95 8.41 -0.91 1.77
N ALA A 96 8.80 -0.12 0.78
CA ALA A 96 7.91 0.30 -0.29
C ALA A 96 7.44 -0.89 -1.13
N GLN A 97 8.34 -1.81 -1.42
CA GLN A 97 8.02 -3.02 -2.19
C GLN A 97 7.15 -3.99 -1.39
N ALA A 98 7.38 -4.12 -0.09
CA ALA A 98 6.51 -4.90 0.79
C ALA A 98 5.09 -4.33 0.80
N ALA A 99 4.95 -3.02 0.95
CA ALA A 99 3.66 -2.34 0.94
C ALA A 99 2.94 -2.52 -0.40
N TRP A 100 3.66 -2.36 -1.51
CA TRP A 100 3.10 -2.56 -2.84
C TRP A 100 2.55 -3.98 -3.02
N ASN A 101 3.29 -4.99 -2.59
CA ASN A 101 2.84 -6.37 -2.67
C ASN A 101 1.56 -6.60 -1.86
N CYS A 102 1.50 -6.08 -0.64
CA CYS A 102 0.30 -6.22 0.21
C CYS A 102 -0.92 -5.53 -0.41
N LEU A 103 -0.77 -4.29 -0.86
CA LEU A 103 -1.88 -3.51 -1.40
C LEU A 103 -2.35 -4.04 -2.76
N THR A 104 -1.42 -4.46 -3.60
CA THR A 104 -1.76 -5.04 -4.90
C THR A 104 -2.43 -6.39 -4.74
N LEU A 105 -1.96 -7.22 -3.80
CA LEU A 105 -2.61 -8.47 -3.44
C LEU A 105 -4.06 -8.23 -3.00
N LEU A 106 -4.27 -7.24 -2.14
CA LEU A 106 -5.62 -6.85 -1.71
C LEU A 106 -6.52 -6.50 -2.90
N VAL A 107 -6.02 -5.69 -3.83
CA VAL A 107 -6.79 -5.28 -5.01
C VAL A 107 -7.10 -6.45 -5.92
N LEU A 108 -6.11 -7.31 -6.20
CA LEU A 108 -6.26 -8.44 -7.12
C LEU A 108 -7.14 -9.56 -6.58
N THR A 109 -7.24 -9.69 -5.27
CA THR A 109 -8.06 -10.74 -4.64
C THR A 109 -9.40 -10.22 -4.12
N GLY A 110 -9.54 -8.91 -3.93
CA GLY A 110 -10.71 -8.31 -3.31
C GLY A 110 -10.79 -8.57 -1.81
N GLU A 111 -9.72 -9.02 -1.22
CA GLU A 111 -9.63 -9.35 0.22
C GLU A 111 -8.91 -8.24 0.98
#